data_cbc0f1b369d7bd8175c551d6e995b278
#
_entry.id   cbc0f1b369d7bd8175c551d6e995b278
#
_cell.length_a   1.000
_cell.length_b   1.000
_cell.length_c   1.000
_cell.angle_alpha   90.00
_cell.angle_beta   90.00
_cell.angle_gamma   90.00
#
_symmetry.space_group_name_H-M   'P 1'
#
loop_
_entity.id
_entity.type
_entity.pdbx_description
1 polymer ?
#
loop_
_entity_poly.entity_id
_entity_poly.type
_entity_poly.pdbx_seq_one_letter_code
_entity_poly.pdbx_strand_id
1 'polypeptide(L)'
;GSLVLGEDLQPIVLPAFNNIQISSDGLINIKPIDAPADAPFQLAATLGTTTAEGLELEKDINGFIKPKATINENGESEAVEITADQEVQMVNNYLEKSNVNPVEELILTLEHQRNYETHVKFIDLAKQMDEGGASLMRVPD
;
A
#
# COMPACT_ATOMS: atom_id res chain seq x y z
N GLY A 1 10.19 -14.33 -7.95
CA GLY A 1 8.93 -14.04 -7.30
C GLY A 1 9.09 -14.04 -5.79
N SER A 2 8.20 -13.37 -5.10
CA SER A 2 8.19 -13.36 -3.64
C SER A 2 7.63 -14.67 -3.10
N LEU A 3 8.10 -15.08 -1.92
CA LEU A 3 7.57 -16.24 -1.22
C LEU A 3 6.25 -15.85 -0.54
N VAL A 4 5.32 -16.79 -0.52
CA VAL A 4 4.05 -16.66 0.23
C VAL A 4 4.24 -17.30 1.57
N LEU A 5 3.80 -16.63 2.64
CA LEU A 5 3.95 -17.09 4.00
C LEU A 5 2.66 -17.79 4.49
N GLY A 6 2.84 -18.80 5.32
CA GLY A 6 1.77 -19.48 6.03
C GLY A 6 1.39 -18.77 7.32
N GLU A 7 0.43 -19.35 8.03
CA GLU A 7 -0.02 -18.88 9.35
C GLU A 7 1.13 -18.81 10.38
N ASP A 8 2.12 -19.68 10.23
CA ASP A 8 3.34 -19.73 11.05
C ASP A 8 4.42 -18.75 10.59
N LEU A 9 4.12 -17.87 9.64
CA LEU A 9 5.03 -16.92 9.00
C LEU A 9 6.23 -17.59 8.30
N GLN A 10 6.13 -18.90 8.03
CA GLN A 10 7.13 -19.62 7.25
C GLN A 10 6.73 -19.69 5.78
N PRO A 11 7.70 -19.74 4.86
CA PRO A 11 7.41 -19.88 3.44
C PRO A 11 6.64 -21.18 3.15
N ILE A 12 5.52 -21.06 2.44
CA ILE A 12 4.72 -22.20 2.02
C ILE A 12 5.44 -22.92 0.90
N VAL A 13 5.67 -24.23 1.08
CA VAL A 13 6.20 -25.13 0.05
C VAL A 13 5.12 -26.16 -0.30
N LEU A 14 4.61 -26.09 -1.53
CA LEU A 14 3.60 -27.02 -2.00
C LEU A 14 4.27 -28.20 -2.71
N PRO A 15 3.82 -29.46 -2.46
CA PRO A 15 4.22 -30.59 -3.29
C PRO A 15 3.66 -30.46 -4.70
N ALA A 16 4.10 -31.30 -5.62
CA ALA A 16 3.56 -31.32 -6.98
C ALA A 16 2.07 -31.65 -6.99
N PHE A 17 1.27 -30.84 -7.68
CA PHE A 17 -0.17 -30.95 -7.72
C PHE A 17 -0.73 -30.79 -9.13
N ASN A 18 -1.90 -31.38 -9.39
CA ASN A 18 -2.67 -31.17 -10.60
C ASN A 18 -3.63 -29.97 -10.48
N ASN A 19 -4.30 -29.87 -9.33
CA ASN A 19 -5.29 -28.83 -9.06
C ASN A 19 -5.04 -28.21 -7.70
N ILE A 20 -5.31 -26.90 -7.60
CA ILE A 20 -5.25 -26.15 -6.37
C ILE A 20 -6.57 -25.40 -6.15
N GLN A 21 -7.03 -25.37 -4.93
CA GLN A 21 -8.20 -24.61 -4.50
C GLN A 21 -7.86 -23.89 -3.20
N ILE A 22 -8.13 -22.60 -3.17
CA ILE A 22 -7.95 -21.77 -1.98
C ILE A 22 -9.34 -21.40 -1.47
N SER A 23 -9.61 -21.68 -0.19
CA SER A 23 -10.88 -21.31 0.43
C SER A 23 -10.90 -19.84 0.86
N SER A 24 -12.08 -19.34 1.25
CA SER A 24 -12.24 -18.00 1.82
C SER A 24 -11.42 -17.76 3.09
N ASP A 25 -11.15 -18.82 3.81
CA ASP A 25 -10.43 -18.78 5.10
C ASP A 25 -8.92 -18.97 4.93
N GLY A 26 -8.42 -18.95 3.68
CA GLY A 26 -6.99 -19.08 3.40
C GLY A 26 -6.47 -20.53 3.36
N LEU A 27 -7.33 -21.52 3.45
CA LEU A 27 -6.90 -22.92 3.36
C LEU A 27 -6.53 -23.28 1.93
N ILE A 28 -5.32 -23.76 1.72
CA ILE A 28 -4.82 -24.25 0.42
C ILE A 28 -5.05 -25.74 0.34
N ASN A 29 -5.99 -26.15 -0.48
CA ASN A 29 -6.28 -27.52 -0.79
C ASN A 29 -5.72 -27.89 -2.16
N ILE A 30 -5.01 -29.00 -2.24
CA ILE A 30 -4.39 -29.47 -3.48
C ILE A 30 -4.87 -30.88 -3.81
N LYS A 31 -4.78 -31.20 -5.09
CA LYS A 31 -4.89 -32.56 -5.58
C LYS A 31 -3.52 -32.99 -6.08
N PRO A 32 -2.85 -33.94 -5.36
CA PRO A 32 -1.52 -34.39 -5.74
C PRO A 32 -1.49 -34.97 -7.17
N ILE A 33 -0.33 -34.88 -7.82
CA ILE A 33 -0.19 -35.31 -9.23
C ILE A 33 -0.41 -36.83 -9.40
N ASP A 34 -0.06 -37.60 -8.37
CA ASP A 34 -0.19 -39.07 -8.39
C ASP A 34 -1.54 -39.56 -7.86
N ALA A 35 -2.46 -38.66 -7.51
CA ALA A 35 -3.76 -39.01 -6.97
C ALA A 35 -4.73 -39.42 -8.10
N PRO A 36 -5.61 -40.42 -7.86
CA PRO A 36 -6.68 -40.76 -8.79
C PRO A 36 -7.56 -39.58 -9.17
N ALA A 37 -8.21 -39.64 -10.34
CA ALA A 37 -9.02 -38.54 -10.82
C ALA A 37 -10.16 -38.13 -9.88
N ASP A 38 -10.68 -39.03 -9.11
CA ASP A 38 -11.77 -38.88 -8.12
C ASP A 38 -11.28 -38.73 -6.67
N ALA A 39 -9.95 -38.63 -6.44
CA ALA A 39 -9.43 -38.40 -5.09
C ALA A 39 -9.89 -37.03 -4.55
N PRO A 40 -10.21 -36.97 -3.25
CA PRO A 40 -10.57 -35.71 -2.61
C PRO A 40 -9.39 -34.75 -2.55
N PHE A 41 -9.68 -33.46 -2.43
CA PHE A 41 -8.68 -32.46 -2.13
C PHE A 41 -8.08 -32.69 -0.74
N GLN A 42 -6.80 -32.41 -0.60
CA GLN A 42 -6.06 -32.54 0.66
C GLN A 42 -5.55 -31.17 1.08
N LEU A 43 -5.67 -30.85 2.36
CA LEU A 43 -5.11 -29.63 2.92
C LEU A 43 -3.58 -29.70 2.84
N ALA A 44 -2.97 -28.72 2.19
CA ALA A 44 -1.53 -28.63 2.03
C ALA A 44 -0.91 -27.56 2.93
N ALA A 45 -1.57 -26.43 3.07
CA ALA A 45 -1.10 -25.30 3.88
C ALA A 45 -2.25 -24.33 4.18
N THR A 46 -2.01 -23.40 5.09
CA THR A 46 -2.88 -22.25 5.36
C THR A 46 -2.11 -20.98 5.06
N LEU A 47 -2.71 -20.06 4.32
CA LEU A 47 -2.14 -18.72 4.07
C LEU A 47 -2.12 -17.91 5.37
N GLY A 48 -1.03 -17.23 5.62
CA GLY A 48 -0.99 -16.23 6.69
C GLY A 48 -1.73 -14.99 6.26
N THR A 49 -2.81 -14.65 6.95
CA THR A 49 -3.60 -13.43 6.74
C THR A 49 -3.53 -12.55 7.96
N THR A 50 -3.69 -11.25 7.78
CA THR A 50 -3.75 -10.29 8.87
C THR A 50 -4.65 -9.11 8.50
N THR A 51 -5.44 -8.64 9.45
CA THR A 51 -6.20 -7.39 9.35
C THR A 51 -5.29 -6.17 9.45
N ALA A 52 -4.08 -6.33 9.97
CA ALA A 52 -3.14 -5.26 10.29
C ALA A 52 -3.78 -4.14 11.13
N GLU A 53 -4.77 -4.49 11.98
CA GLU A 53 -5.48 -3.53 12.79
C GLU A 53 -4.54 -2.83 13.77
N GLY A 54 -4.62 -1.51 13.83
CA GLY A 54 -3.76 -0.69 14.69
C GLY A 54 -2.36 -0.42 14.13
N LEU A 55 -2.03 -0.92 12.94
CA LEU A 55 -0.74 -0.68 12.29
C LEU A 55 -0.86 0.40 11.20
N GLU A 56 0.09 1.33 11.18
CA GLU A 56 0.28 2.20 10.02
C GLU A 56 0.96 1.39 8.91
N LEU A 57 0.34 1.35 7.74
CA LEU A 57 0.86 0.64 6.58
C LEU A 57 1.48 1.61 5.58
N GLU A 58 2.58 1.21 4.98
CA GLU A 58 3.20 1.93 3.87
C GLU A 58 3.44 1.01 2.68
N LYS A 59 3.46 1.59 1.49
CA LYS A 59 3.79 0.87 0.26
C LYS A 59 5.28 0.96 -0.02
N ASP A 60 5.94 -0.19 -0.11
CA ASP A 60 7.35 -0.28 -0.48
C ASP A 60 7.57 0.05 -1.98
N ILE A 61 8.80 0.37 -2.35
CA ILE A 61 9.23 0.63 -3.73
C ILE A 61 8.93 -0.54 -4.68
N ASN A 62 8.88 -1.76 -4.17
CA ASN A 62 8.50 -2.96 -4.91
C ASN A 62 6.99 -3.17 -5.04
N GLY A 63 6.18 -2.29 -4.45
CA GLY A 63 4.74 -2.36 -4.48
C GLY A 63 4.10 -3.22 -3.38
N PHE A 64 4.88 -3.77 -2.48
CA PHE A 64 4.38 -4.51 -1.31
C PHE A 64 3.90 -3.55 -0.22
N ILE A 65 2.87 -3.96 0.49
CA ILE A 65 2.38 -3.27 1.67
C ILE A 65 3.10 -3.86 2.88
N LYS A 66 3.68 -3.00 3.71
CA LYS A 66 4.38 -3.37 4.94
C LYS A 66 4.01 -2.40 6.06
N PRO A 67 4.14 -2.79 7.34
CA PRO A 67 4.02 -1.86 8.43
C PRO A 67 5.09 -0.80 8.35
N LYS A 68 4.71 0.42 8.65
CA LYS A 68 5.65 1.52 8.81
C LYS A 68 6.48 1.29 10.07
N ALA A 69 7.80 1.40 9.91
CA ALA A 69 8.70 1.26 11.04
C ALA A 69 8.42 2.32 12.10
N THR A 70 8.41 1.94 13.37
CA THR A 70 8.34 2.86 14.49
C THR A 70 9.74 3.32 14.87
N ILE A 71 9.85 4.59 15.29
CA ILE A 71 11.11 5.13 15.81
C ILE A 71 11.05 5.00 17.32
N ASN A 72 11.97 4.24 17.91
CA ASN A 72 12.09 4.11 19.35
C ASN A 72 12.67 5.40 19.99
N GLU A 73 12.67 5.47 21.32
CA GLU A 73 13.18 6.64 22.07
C GLU A 73 14.67 6.96 21.80
N ASN A 74 15.41 5.98 21.26
CA ASN A 74 16.82 6.14 20.92
C ASN A 74 17.02 6.65 19.47
N GLY A 75 15.94 6.85 18.70
CA GLY A 75 16.00 7.29 17.31
C GLY A 75 16.31 6.18 16.30
N GLU A 76 16.26 4.91 16.72
CA GLU A 76 16.46 3.76 15.85
C GLU A 76 15.13 3.30 15.27
N SER A 77 15.17 2.88 14.00
CA SER A 77 14.01 2.33 13.31
C SER A 77 13.78 0.88 13.73
N GLU A 78 12.66 0.62 14.38
CA GLU A 78 12.27 -0.71 14.81
C GLU A 78 11.21 -1.27 13.86
N ALA A 79 11.46 -2.48 13.34
CA ALA A 79 10.51 -3.17 12.50
C ALA A 79 9.31 -3.67 13.34
N VAL A 80 8.11 -3.36 12.88
CA VAL A 80 6.88 -3.85 13.52
C VAL A 80 6.63 -5.28 13.05
N GLU A 81 6.51 -6.21 14.00
CA GLU A 81 6.15 -7.59 13.68
C GLU A 81 4.65 -7.69 13.34
N ILE A 82 4.38 -8.40 12.26
CA ILE A 82 3.02 -8.75 11.86
C ILE A 82 2.71 -10.14 12.41
N THR A 83 1.57 -10.27 13.07
CA THR A 83 1.02 -11.56 13.46
C THR A 83 -0.11 -11.96 12.52
N ALA A 84 -0.19 -13.24 12.17
CA ALA A 84 -1.33 -13.77 11.44
C ALA A 84 -2.54 -13.89 12.41
N ASP A 85 -3.68 -13.36 12.02
CA ASP A 85 -4.91 -13.36 12.84
C ASP A 85 -6.04 -14.20 12.24
N GLN A 86 -5.93 -14.62 10.98
CA GLN A 86 -6.90 -15.44 10.25
C GLN A 86 -8.35 -14.89 10.22
N GLU A 87 -8.54 -13.62 10.52
CA GLU A 87 -9.87 -12.97 10.50
C GLU A 87 -10.27 -12.48 9.11
N VAL A 88 -9.29 -12.38 8.20
CA VAL A 88 -9.49 -11.89 6.84
C VAL A 88 -10.15 -12.95 5.96
N GLN A 89 -11.22 -12.57 5.28
CA GLN A 89 -11.83 -13.40 4.26
C GLN A 89 -11.26 -13.08 2.89
N MET A 90 -10.90 -14.11 2.14
CA MET A 90 -10.36 -14.00 0.80
C MET A 90 -11.39 -14.38 -0.26
N VAL A 91 -11.32 -13.73 -1.41
CA VAL A 91 -12.17 -14.05 -2.56
C VAL A 91 -11.31 -14.46 -3.73
N ASN A 92 -11.50 -15.68 -4.22
CA ASN A 92 -10.76 -16.22 -5.36
C ASN A 92 -11.20 -15.58 -6.68
N ASN A 93 -10.26 -15.48 -7.63
CA ASN A 93 -10.49 -14.96 -8.98
C ASN A 93 -10.94 -13.49 -9.04
N TYR A 94 -10.71 -12.73 -8.00
CA TYR A 94 -10.94 -11.29 -7.96
C TYR A 94 -9.62 -10.55 -7.78
N LEU A 95 -9.53 -9.38 -8.36
CA LEU A 95 -8.48 -8.41 -8.09
C LEU A 95 -9.10 -7.24 -7.37
N GLU A 96 -8.47 -6.85 -6.28
CA GLU A 96 -8.85 -5.64 -5.57
C GLU A 96 -8.61 -4.43 -6.47
N LYS A 97 -9.63 -3.60 -6.64
CA LYS A 97 -9.50 -2.35 -7.36
C LYS A 97 -9.06 -1.25 -6.40
N SER A 98 -8.35 -0.26 -6.94
CA SER A 98 -8.08 0.96 -6.20
C SER A 98 -9.39 1.63 -5.78
N ASN A 99 -9.47 2.07 -4.52
CA ASN A 99 -10.57 2.90 -4.00
C ASN A 99 -10.41 4.39 -4.36
N VAL A 100 -9.34 4.74 -5.08
CA VAL A 100 -9.08 6.10 -5.56
C VAL A 100 -9.92 6.37 -6.80
N ASN A 101 -10.66 7.46 -6.78
CA ASN A 101 -11.38 7.96 -7.96
C ASN A 101 -10.43 8.85 -8.79
N PRO A 102 -9.98 8.39 -9.97
CA PRO A 102 -9.01 9.16 -10.76
C PRO A 102 -9.54 10.51 -11.25
N VAL A 103 -10.85 10.66 -11.39
CA VAL A 103 -11.48 11.92 -11.79
C VAL A 103 -11.41 12.93 -10.64
N GLU A 104 -11.69 12.49 -9.42
CA GLU A 104 -11.58 13.33 -8.23
C GLU A 104 -10.15 13.77 -7.98
N GLU A 105 -9.18 12.87 -8.09
CA GLU A 105 -7.76 13.19 -7.97
C GLU A 105 -7.28 14.17 -9.05
N LEU A 106 -7.81 14.05 -10.28
CA LEU A 106 -7.53 15.00 -11.34
C LEU A 106 -8.06 16.41 -11.01
N ILE A 107 -9.28 16.50 -10.49
CA ILE A 107 -9.89 17.77 -10.06
C ILE A 107 -9.04 18.41 -8.96
N LEU A 108 -8.68 17.64 -7.93
CA LEU A 108 -7.82 18.12 -6.85
C LEU A 108 -6.46 18.60 -7.36
N THR A 109 -5.87 17.91 -8.32
CA THR A 109 -4.61 18.31 -8.95
C THR A 109 -4.76 19.66 -9.68
N LEU A 110 -5.86 19.86 -10.41
CA LEU A 110 -6.16 21.12 -11.08
C LEU A 110 -6.42 22.28 -10.10
N GLU A 111 -7.08 22.00 -8.98
CA GLU A 111 -7.27 22.99 -7.91
C GLU A 111 -5.94 23.38 -7.27
N HIS A 112 -5.07 22.43 -6.99
CA HIS A 112 -3.73 22.69 -6.47
C HIS A 112 -2.90 23.53 -7.45
N GLN A 113 -2.97 23.22 -8.75
CA GLN A 113 -2.30 24.02 -9.78
C GLN A 113 -2.81 25.47 -9.80
N ARG A 114 -4.12 25.68 -9.77
CA ARG A 114 -4.71 27.04 -9.72
C ARG A 114 -4.28 27.80 -8.46
N ASN A 115 -4.28 27.12 -7.32
CA ASN A 115 -3.82 27.71 -6.07
C ASN A 115 -2.35 28.13 -6.18
N TYR A 116 -1.51 27.27 -6.72
CA TYR A 116 -0.09 27.57 -6.96
C TYR A 116 0.09 28.80 -7.87
N GLU A 117 -0.61 28.86 -9.01
CA GLU A 117 -0.57 30.00 -9.92
C GLU A 117 -1.02 31.30 -9.22
N THR A 118 -2.03 31.21 -8.36
CA THR A 118 -2.51 32.34 -7.57
C THR A 118 -1.44 32.82 -6.59
N HIS A 119 -0.79 31.91 -5.89
CA HIS A 119 0.28 32.26 -4.97
C HIS A 119 1.47 32.90 -5.68
N VAL A 120 1.86 32.39 -6.85
CA VAL A 120 2.93 33.01 -7.67
C VAL A 120 2.56 34.43 -8.07
N LYS A 121 1.31 34.67 -8.52
CA LYS A 121 0.83 36.00 -8.85
C LYS A 121 0.84 36.97 -7.66
N PHE A 122 0.50 36.48 -6.46
CA PHE A 122 0.58 37.29 -5.24
C PHE A 122 2.03 37.65 -4.89
N ILE A 123 2.96 36.75 -5.07
CA ILE A 123 4.39 37.04 -4.87
C ILE A 123 4.88 38.09 -5.86
N ASP A 124 4.53 37.97 -7.13
CA ASP A 124 4.89 38.94 -8.16
C ASP A 124 4.28 40.31 -7.88
N LEU A 125 3.02 40.37 -7.44
CA LEU A 125 2.36 41.63 -7.06
C LEU A 125 3.04 42.27 -5.84
N ALA A 126 3.35 41.48 -4.81
CA ALA A 126 4.07 41.95 -3.64
C ALA A 126 5.44 42.55 -4.01
N LYS A 127 6.18 41.87 -4.91
CA LYS A 127 7.45 42.39 -5.44
C LYS A 127 7.29 43.71 -6.18
N GLN A 128 6.27 43.83 -7.04
CA GLN A 128 5.99 45.09 -7.76
C GLN A 128 5.62 46.23 -6.81
N MET A 129 4.87 45.93 -5.75
CA MET A 129 4.53 46.91 -4.72
C MET A 129 5.77 47.39 -3.96
N ASP A 130 6.68 46.47 -3.62
CA ASP A 130 7.94 46.78 -2.93
C ASP A 130 8.85 47.65 -3.83
N GLU A 131 9.01 47.26 -5.11
CA GLU A 131 9.77 48.05 -6.11
C GLU A 131 9.16 49.45 -6.31
N GLY A 132 7.82 49.53 -6.38
CA GLY A 132 7.10 50.82 -6.48
C GLY A 132 7.30 51.67 -5.24
N GLY A 133 7.21 51.09 -4.06
CA GLY A 133 7.46 51.78 -2.78
C GLY A 133 8.90 52.30 -2.68
N ALA A 134 9.88 51.46 -3.07
CA ALA A 134 11.28 51.85 -3.07
C ALA A 134 11.57 53.02 -4.07
N SER A 135 10.87 53.05 -5.21
CA SER A 135 10.99 54.13 -6.18
C SER A 135 10.47 55.48 -5.66
N LEU A 136 9.38 55.45 -4.86
CA LEU A 136 8.81 56.66 -4.26
C LEU A 136 9.68 57.22 -3.12
N MET A 137 10.45 56.37 -2.46
CA MET A 137 11.38 56.82 -1.38
C MET A 137 12.73 57.34 -1.91
N ARG A 138 13.03 57.18 -3.18
CA ARG A 138 14.20 57.84 -3.81
C ARG A 138 13.91 59.32 -3.98
N VAL A 139 14.44 60.14 -3.09
CA VAL A 139 14.44 61.58 -3.21
C VAL A 139 15.34 61.96 -4.40
N PRO A 140 14.89 62.72 -5.41
CA PRO A 140 15.78 63.24 -6.44
C PRO A 140 16.72 64.26 -5.83
N ASP A 141 18.02 64.11 -6.02
CA ASP A 141 19.04 65.11 -5.70
C ASP A 141 18.88 66.34 -6.60
#